data_e1f1f7efd881b88d4731e3b260d615e2
#
_entry.id   e1f1f7efd881b88d4731e3b260d615e2
#
_cell.length_a   1.000
_cell.length_b   1.000
_cell.length_c   1.000
_cell.angle_alpha   90.00
_cell.angle_beta   90.00
_cell.angle_gamma   90.00
#
_symmetry.space_group_name_H-M   'P 1'
#
loop_
_entity.id
_entity.type
_entity.pdbx_description
1 polymer ?
#
loop_
_entity_poly.entity_id
_entity_poly.type
_entity_poly.pdbx_seq_one_letter_code
_entity_poly.pdbx_strand_id
1 'polypeptide(L)'
;MDGGPVVGVGVSGSAEAEQSPPAAETMSAPPSSASAPASPPAKATFPAPASVPTQEADKGIRFDFNLGARIVLPARSEGSWRVRLRDLDTGNILFQSDNKGASVSSSKRYYVRFGIEVWELDAAGEATLVLNHEHDVRGRSVVIAFPVGTLGDILAWFPYAVRFGQVHGCKLTCALSGLIIPLLREAYPDIEFVTHEELKERKLEEAAYATYCLGLFFDDTANIWQPTDFRHVGLHRTAGYILGVDPTEEPPTVVLADDSRPLAEPYVCIAAQSSTQAKYWNNPQGWRQVVAFLKERGYRVVCIDQKPVHGTGLVWNHIPYGAEDQTGDRPLLERARWLKHAEAFIGLSSGLAWLAWAMRVPVVMISGFTHPTNEFETPYRIVNWHACNSCWNDVRHRFDHKDFLWCPRHAGTPRQFECTRLITAEQVINTIKRLPGVADRASIDSPTATATKRT
;
A
#
# COMPACT_ATOMS: atom_id res chain seq x y z
N MET A 1 -65.31 12.15 -22.55
CA MET A 1 -65.65 12.77 -23.86
C MET A 1 -64.42 12.57 -24.70
N ASP A 2 -64.51 11.59 -25.45
CA ASP A 2 -64.48 11.43 -26.90
C ASP A 2 -63.06 11.71 -27.45
N GLY A 3 -62.43 10.85 -28.15
CA GLY A 3 -62.87 9.74 -28.97
C GLY A 3 -62.08 9.84 -30.27
N GLY A 4 -61.30 8.85 -30.57
CA GLY A 4 -60.58 8.34 -31.70
C GLY A 4 -60.65 9.08 -33.06
N PRO A 5 -60.24 8.46 -34.19
CA PRO A 5 -59.71 7.12 -34.42
C PRO A 5 -58.46 7.03 -35.33
N VAL A 6 -57.95 5.83 -35.42
CA VAL A 6 -56.97 5.20 -36.32
C VAL A 6 -57.32 5.37 -37.82
N VAL A 7 -56.28 5.54 -38.65
CA VAL A 7 -56.31 5.10 -40.06
C VAL A 7 -54.97 4.45 -40.41
N GLY A 8 -54.99 3.18 -40.74
CA GLY A 8 -53.91 2.46 -41.37
C GLY A 8 -54.01 2.52 -42.89
N VAL A 9 -52.88 2.47 -43.58
CA VAL A 9 -52.79 2.13 -44.99
C VAL A 9 -51.62 1.15 -45.18
N GLY A 10 -51.96 -0.05 -45.62
CA GLY A 10 -50.98 -1.01 -46.09
C GLY A 10 -50.80 -0.84 -47.62
N VAL A 11 -49.60 -1.13 -48.09
CA VAL A 11 -49.32 -1.45 -49.49
C VAL A 11 -48.33 -2.59 -49.58
N SER A 12 -48.78 -3.58 -50.35
CA SER A 12 -48.08 -4.79 -50.80
C SER A 12 -47.03 -4.48 -51.88
N GLY A 13 -45.98 -5.31 -51.97
CA GLY A 13 -45.28 -5.38 -53.24
C GLY A 13 -43.92 -6.07 -53.24
N SER A 14 -43.95 -7.30 -53.74
CA SER A 14 -42.98 -8.02 -54.58
C SER A 14 -41.56 -8.34 -54.08
N ALA A 15 -41.33 -9.65 -54.08
CA ALA A 15 -40.04 -10.32 -53.90
C ALA A 15 -39.10 -10.10 -55.11
N GLU A 16 -37.88 -9.73 -54.84
CA GLU A 16 -36.75 -9.94 -55.75
C GLU A 16 -35.68 -10.77 -55.06
N ALA A 17 -35.15 -11.75 -55.79
CA ALA A 17 -34.18 -12.72 -55.36
C ALA A 17 -32.80 -12.08 -55.28
N GLU A 18 -32.18 -12.09 -54.11
CA GLU A 18 -30.82 -11.61 -53.89
C GLU A 18 -29.83 -12.77 -53.90
N GLN A 19 -28.83 -12.63 -54.78
CA GLN A 19 -27.73 -13.57 -54.97
C GLN A 19 -26.78 -13.53 -53.80
N SER A 20 -26.39 -14.70 -53.29
CA SER A 20 -25.36 -14.84 -52.23
C SER A 20 -23.97 -14.44 -52.75
N PRO A 21 -23.20 -13.67 -51.99
CA PRO A 21 -21.80 -13.41 -52.30
C PRO A 21 -20.90 -14.62 -51.97
N PRO A 22 -19.71 -14.76 -52.60
CA PRO A 22 -18.86 -15.93 -52.50
C PRO A 22 -18.18 -16.01 -51.12
N ALA A 23 -17.90 -17.25 -50.71
CA ALA A 23 -17.23 -17.61 -49.46
C ALA A 23 -15.87 -16.92 -49.29
N ALA A 24 -15.71 -16.22 -48.17
CA ALA A 24 -14.41 -15.69 -47.75
C ALA A 24 -13.49 -16.85 -47.25
N GLU A 25 -12.29 -16.88 -47.77
CA GLU A 25 -11.24 -17.79 -47.33
C GLU A 25 -10.93 -17.58 -45.84
N THR A 26 -10.96 -18.65 -45.07
CA THR A 26 -10.55 -18.70 -43.69
C THR A 26 -9.04 -18.52 -43.58
N MET A 27 -8.60 -17.32 -43.23
CA MET A 27 -7.24 -17.11 -42.73
C MET A 27 -7.11 -17.75 -41.34
N SER A 28 -6.27 -18.79 -41.25
CA SER A 28 -5.90 -19.43 -40.00
C SER A 28 -5.15 -18.43 -39.11
N ALA A 29 -5.66 -18.19 -37.91
CA ALA A 29 -4.99 -17.40 -36.86
C ALA A 29 -3.69 -18.12 -36.41
N PRO A 30 -2.60 -17.38 -36.11
CA PRO A 30 -1.41 -17.98 -35.53
C PRO A 30 -1.69 -18.53 -34.12
N PRO A 31 -1.00 -19.59 -33.68
CA PRO A 31 -1.23 -20.19 -32.38
C PRO A 31 -0.93 -19.20 -31.28
N SER A 32 -1.94 -18.90 -30.50
CA SER A 32 -1.84 -18.15 -29.23
C SER A 32 -1.04 -19.00 -28.24
N SER A 33 0.19 -18.60 -27.94
CA SER A 33 0.88 -19.03 -26.73
C SER A 33 0.24 -18.35 -25.52
N ALA A 34 -0.92 -18.85 -25.11
CA ALA A 34 -1.51 -18.48 -23.84
C ALA A 34 -0.62 -19.05 -22.72
N SER A 35 0.21 -18.21 -22.12
CA SER A 35 0.78 -18.49 -20.81
C SER A 35 -0.38 -18.76 -19.85
N ALA A 36 -0.32 -19.90 -19.15
CA ALA A 36 -1.31 -20.28 -18.14
C ALA A 36 -1.55 -19.10 -17.18
N PRO A 37 -2.80 -18.85 -16.76
CA PRO A 37 -3.08 -17.80 -15.80
C PRO A 37 -2.27 -18.06 -14.53
N ALA A 38 -1.51 -17.06 -14.09
CA ALA A 38 -0.81 -17.10 -12.84
C ALA A 38 -1.80 -17.49 -11.73
N SER A 39 -1.42 -18.46 -10.92
CA SER A 39 -2.22 -18.90 -9.77
C SER A 39 -2.63 -17.67 -8.95
N PRO A 40 -3.87 -17.62 -8.44
CA PRO A 40 -4.30 -16.51 -7.62
C PRO A 40 -3.33 -16.36 -6.43
N PRO A 41 -2.94 -15.13 -6.07
CA PRO A 41 -2.09 -14.92 -4.92
C PRO A 41 -2.72 -15.62 -3.73
N ALA A 42 -1.93 -16.45 -3.03
CA ALA A 42 -2.35 -17.14 -1.83
C ALA A 42 -2.99 -16.10 -0.90
N LYS A 43 -4.13 -16.44 -0.29
CA LYS A 43 -4.72 -15.59 0.75
C LYS A 43 -3.62 -15.31 1.75
N ALA A 44 -3.36 -14.02 2.01
CA ALA A 44 -2.39 -13.62 3.01
C ALA A 44 -2.73 -14.34 4.32
N THR A 45 -1.91 -15.30 4.65
CA THR A 45 -2.01 -16.00 5.93
C THR A 45 -1.17 -15.20 6.90
N PHE A 46 -1.84 -14.47 7.80
CA PHE A 46 -1.14 -13.88 8.94
C PHE A 46 -0.43 -14.99 9.70
N PRO A 47 0.82 -14.77 10.15
CA PRO A 47 1.52 -15.78 10.94
C PRO A 47 0.67 -16.13 12.17
N ALA A 48 0.39 -17.41 12.34
CA ALA A 48 -0.30 -17.85 13.53
C ALA A 48 0.67 -17.77 14.71
N PRO A 49 0.23 -17.31 15.88
CA PRO A 49 1.06 -17.36 17.06
C PRO A 49 1.37 -18.82 17.43
N ALA A 50 2.46 -19.04 18.17
CA ALA A 50 2.77 -20.37 18.74
C ALA A 50 1.53 -20.96 19.43
N SER A 51 1.37 -22.28 19.37
CA SER A 51 0.23 -22.97 19.96
C SER A 51 0.15 -22.74 21.49
N VAL A 52 1.32 -22.60 22.12
CA VAL A 52 1.45 -22.32 23.57
C VAL A 52 2.13 -20.96 23.73
N PRO A 53 1.65 -20.08 24.65
CA PRO A 53 2.29 -18.81 24.94
C PRO A 53 3.75 -18.97 25.39
N THR A 54 4.60 -18.04 25.01
CA THR A 54 6.07 -18.15 25.08
C THR A 54 6.66 -17.91 26.46
N GLN A 55 5.95 -17.17 27.35
CA GLN A 55 6.40 -16.88 28.71
C GLN A 55 5.77 -17.83 29.70
N GLU A 56 6.51 -18.15 30.77
CA GLU A 56 6.07 -19.00 31.85
C GLU A 56 6.10 -18.25 33.16
N ALA A 57 5.03 -18.37 33.95
CA ALA A 57 4.90 -17.85 35.29
C ALA A 57 4.71 -19.01 36.29
N ASP A 58 4.64 -18.69 37.57
CA ASP A 58 4.38 -19.68 38.63
C ASP A 58 3.11 -20.49 38.37
N LYS A 59 3.04 -21.67 39.00
CA LYS A 59 1.89 -22.56 38.92
C LYS A 59 1.56 -23.06 37.50
N GLY A 60 2.52 -23.04 36.56
CA GLY A 60 2.33 -23.47 35.19
C GLY A 60 1.45 -22.55 34.33
N ILE A 61 1.25 -21.33 34.78
CA ILE A 61 0.58 -20.29 33.97
C ILE A 61 1.51 -19.87 32.84
N ARG A 62 1.00 -19.81 31.60
CA ARG A 62 1.74 -19.31 30.46
C ARG A 62 1.05 -18.12 29.84
N PHE A 63 1.84 -17.16 29.35
CA PHE A 63 1.31 -15.95 28.73
C PHE A 63 2.26 -15.39 27.67
N ASP A 64 1.78 -14.55 26.79
CA ASP A 64 2.55 -13.70 25.88
C ASP A 64 1.66 -12.61 25.29
N PHE A 65 2.26 -11.81 24.38
CA PHE A 65 1.57 -10.75 23.65
C PHE A 65 1.64 -10.99 22.12
N ASN A 66 1.59 -12.25 21.71
CA ASN A 66 1.60 -12.59 20.29
C ASN A 66 0.19 -12.41 19.70
N LEU A 67 0.01 -11.33 18.91
CA LEU A 67 -1.28 -10.89 18.36
C LEU A 67 -2.29 -10.60 19.48
N GLY A 68 -1.91 -9.74 20.42
CA GLY A 68 -2.66 -9.40 21.62
C GLY A 68 -2.27 -10.23 22.84
N ALA A 69 -2.82 -9.91 24.00
CA ALA A 69 -2.54 -10.65 25.24
C ALA A 69 -3.15 -12.05 25.16
N ARG A 70 -2.35 -13.08 25.49
CA ARG A 70 -2.77 -14.48 25.58
C ARG A 70 -2.32 -15.09 26.89
N ILE A 71 -3.22 -15.82 27.56
CA ILE A 71 -2.95 -16.50 28.82
C ILE A 71 -3.49 -17.94 28.72
N VAL A 72 -2.71 -18.92 29.17
CA VAL A 72 -3.14 -20.31 29.34
C VAL A 72 -3.00 -20.68 30.79
N LEU A 73 -4.11 -21.12 31.38
CA LEU A 73 -4.25 -21.52 32.77
C LEU A 73 -4.36 -23.04 32.89
N PRO A 74 -3.58 -23.68 33.78
CA PRO A 74 -3.74 -25.09 34.06
C PRO A 74 -5.14 -25.45 34.60
N ALA A 75 -5.59 -26.67 34.32
CA ALA A 75 -6.84 -27.16 34.86
C ALA A 75 -6.77 -27.30 36.37
N ARG A 76 -7.86 -26.99 37.09
CA ARG A 76 -8.00 -27.12 38.54
C ARG A 76 -9.13 -28.10 38.90
N SER A 77 -8.86 -29.00 39.82
CA SER A 77 -9.88 -29.86 40.40
C SER A 77 -10.73 -29.13 41.43
N GLU A 78 -10.11 -28.26 42.23
CA GLU A 78 -10.76 -27.44 43.26
C GLU A 78 -10.46 -25.98 43.05
N GLY A 79 -11.42 -25.09 43.43
CA GLY A 79 -11.32 -23.66 43.20
C GLY A 79 -11.37 -23.26 41.73
N SER A 80 -10.92 -22.07 41.43
CA SER A 80 -10.88 -21.51 40.07
C SER A 80 -9.74 -20.50 39.92
N TRP A 81 -9.55 -20.05 38.70
CA TRP A 81 -8.70 -18.89 38.36
C TRP A 81 -9.59 -17.70 38.04
N ARG A 82 -9.22 -16.52 38.56
CA ARG A 82 -9.73 -15.24 38.06
C ARG A 82 -8.67 -14.60 37.18
N VAL A 83 -9.00 -14.29 35.94
CA VAL A 83 -8.14 -13.57 35.00
C VAL A 83 -8.73 -12.19 34.76
N ARG A 84 -7.86 -11.18 34.81
CA ARG A 84 -8.20 -9.81 34.41
C ARG A 84 -7.18 -9.28 33.40
N LEU A 85 -7.69 -8.70 32.32
CA LEU A 85 -6.91 -7.91 31.37
C LEU A 85 -7.24 -6.45 31.58
N ARG A 86 -6.22 -5.61 31.71
CA ARG A 86 -6.34 -4.16 31.84
C ARG A 86 -5.63 -3.46 30.69
N ASP A 87 -6.10 -2.29 30.36
CA ASP A 87 -5.35 -1.28 29.62
C ASP A 87 -4.62 -0.40 30.63
N LEU A 88 -3.29 -0.43 30.60
CA LEU A 88 -2.45 0.28 31.56
C LEU A 88 -2.41 1.78 31.30
N ASP A 89 -2.72 2.22 30.08
CA ASP A 89 -2.69 3.64 29.72
C ASP A 89 -3.98 4.35 30.15
N THR A 90 -5.12 3.65 30.10
CA THR A 90 -6.41 4.19 30.53
C THR A 90 -6.83 3.74 31.94
N GLY A 91 -6.21 2.69 32.46
CA GLY A 91 -6.58 2.03 33.72
C GLY A 91 -7.85 1.16 33.61
N ASN A 92 -8.46 1.06 32.44
CA ASN A 92 -9.71 0.33 32.26
C ASN A 92 -9.52 -1.18 32.33
N ILE A 93 -10.49 -1.87 32.93
CA ILE A 93 -10.61 -3.32 32.87
C ILE A 93 -11.25 -3.67 31.52
N LEU A 94 -10.48 -4.34 30.65
CA LEU A 94 -10.93 -4.76 29.32
C LEU A 94 -11.68 -6.09 29.36
N PHE A 95 -11.29 -6.96 30.27
CA PHE A 95 -11.88 -8.29 30.41
C PHE A 95 -11.65 -8.84 31.81
N GLN A 96 -12.61 -9.57 32.35
CA GLN A 96 -12.45 -10.38 33.56
C GLN A 96 -13.32 -11.61 33.48
N SER A 97 -12.78 -12.76 33.89
CA SER A 97 -13.54 -14.01 34.01
C SER A 97 -12.97 -14.91 35.09
N ASP A 98 -13.85 -15.73 35.66
CA ASP A 98 -13.48 -16.84 36.55
C ASP A 98 -13.65 -18.16 35.79
N ASN A 99 -12.64 -19.05 35.85
CA ASN A 99 -12.64 -20.33 35.13
C ASN A 99 -11.79 -21.41 35.85
N LYS A 100 -12.00 -22.67 35.51
CA LYS A 100 -11.25 -23.81 36.11
C LYS A 100 -10.03 -24.28 35.32
N GLY A 101 -9.58 -23.46 34.38
CA GLY A 101 -8.50 -23.76 33.45
C GLY A 101 -9.00 -23.48 32.04
N ALA A 102 -8.38 -22.52 31.35
CA ALA A 102 -8.77 -22.09 30.03
C ALA A 102 -7.65 -21.34 29.33
N SER A 103 -7.79 -21.18 28.01
CA SER A 103 -7.06 -20.18 27.25
C SER A 103 -7.88 -18.90 27.17
N VAL A 104 -7.29 -17.80 27.60
CA VAL A 104 -7.89 -16.47 27.52
C VAL A 104 -7.06 -15.62 26.58
N SER A 105 -7.70 -14.93 25.63
CA SER A 105 -7.03 -14.03 24.70
C SER A 105 -7.78 -12.72 24.56
N SER A 106 -7.04 -11.63 24.41
CA SER A 106 -7.66 -10.33 24.10
C SER A 106 -8.33 -10.38 22.72
N SER A 107 -9.38 -9.58 22.53
CA SER A 107 -9.99 -9.37 21.21
C SER A 107 -9.12 -8.50 20.32
N LYS A 108 -8.31 -7.59 20.88
CA LYS A 108 -7.47 -6.65 20.15
C LYS A 108 -6.11 -7.29 19.86
N ARG A 109 -5.67 -7.18 18.59
CA ARG A 109 -4.43 -7.77 18.07
C ARG A 109 -3.38 -6.74 17.69
N TYR A 110 -3.70 -5.47 17.87
CA TYR A 110 -2.78 -4.34 17.75
C TYR A 110 -2.18 -3.99 19.13
N TYR A 111 -1.24 -3.08 19.15
CA TYR A 111 -0.59 -2.64 20.39
C TYR A 111 -1.59 -2.05 21.37
N VAL A 112 -1.66 -2.66 22.53
CA VAL A 112 -2.27 -2.12 23.75
C VAL A 112 -1.32 -2.45 24.87
N ARG A 113 -1.07 -1.53 25.76
CA ARG A 113 -0.25 -1.78 26.94
C ARG A 113 -1.04 -2.57 27.96
N PHE A 114 -1.10 -3.90 27.77
CA PHE A 114 -1.89 -4.80 28.60
C PHE A 114 -1.27 -5.01 29.99
N GLY A 115 -2.10 -4.97 31.03
CA GLY A 115 -1.83 -5.61 32.31
C GLY A 115 -2.53 -6.97 32.37
N ILE A 116 -1.82 -8.00 32.80
CA ILE A 116 -2.35 -9.35 33.03
C ILE A 116 -2.31 -9.60 34.52
N GLU A 117 -3.47 -9.81 35.14
CA GLU A 117 -3.59 -10.20 36.55
C GLU A 117 -4.29 -11.56 36.62
N VAL A 118 -3.73 -12.49 37.40
CA VAL A 118 -4.34 -13.81 37.66
C VAL A 118 -4.38 -14.05 39.16
N TRP A 119 -5.55 -14.37 39.67
CA TRP A 119 -5.75 -14.83 41.04
C TRP A 119 -6.15 -16.30 41.06
N GLU A 120 -5.64 -17.00 42.06
CA GLU A 120 -6.11 -18.29 42.46
C GLU A 120 -7.27 -18.08 43.43
N LEU A 121 -8.44 -18.67 43.15
CA LEU A 121 -9.57 -18.71 44.06
C LEU A 121 -9.66 -20.10 44.64
N ASP A 122 -9.69 -20.20 45.96
CA ASP A 122 -9.91 -21.45 46.66
C ASP A 122 -11.39 -21.87 46.63
N ALA A 123 -11.71 -22.99 47.31
CA ALA A 123 -13.09 -23.50 47.40
C ALA A 123 -14.05 -22.59 48.19
N ALA A 124 -13.51 -21.73 49.05
CA ALA A 124 -14.28 -20.69 49.78
C ALA A 124 -14.43 -19.40 48.97
N GLY A 125 -13.75 -19.25 47.86
CA GLY A 125 -13.75 -18.04 47.01
C GLY A 125 -12.73 -17.00 47.44
N GLU A 126 -11.84 -17.32 48.38
CA GLU A 126 -10.74 -16.43 48.75
C GLU A 126 -9.75 -16.30 47.61
N ALA A 127 -9.37 -15.09 47.26
CA ALA A 127 -8.56 -14.76 46.10
C ALA A 127 -7.11 -14.44 46.45
N THR A 128 -6.14 -15.21 45.95
CA THR A 128 -4.71 -14.93 46.08
C THR A 128 -4.13 -14.52 44.74
N LEU A 129 -3.52 -13.35 44.63
CA LEU A 129 -2.86 -12.87 43.41
C LEU A 129 -1.60 -13.73 43.15
N VAL A 130 -1.52 -14.39 41.99
CA VAL A 130 -0.42 -15.29 41.62
C VAL A 130 0.37 -14.79 40.40
N LEU A 131 -0.22 -13.91 39.60
CA LEU A 131 0.46 -13.23 38.49
C LEU A 131 -0.04 -11.79 38.40
N ASN A 132 0.91 -10.85 38.38
CA ASN A 132 0.68 -9.47 37.98
C ASN A 132 1.78 -9.09 37.01
N HIS A 133 1.45 -8.97 35.74
CA HIS A 133 2.42 -8.70 34.67
C HIS A 133 1.97 -7.52 33.82
N GLU A 134 2.84 -6.54 33.68
CA GLU A 134 2.67 -5.39 32.79
C GLU A 134 3.38 -5.63 31.47
N HIS A 135 2.72 -5.28 30.37
CA HIS A 135 3.35 -5.35 29.04
C HIS A 135 4.54 -4.40 28.99
N ASP A 136 5.74 -4.97 28.89
CA ASP A 136 7.00 -4.25 28.70
C ASP A 136 7.87 -5.04 27.72
N VAL A 137 8.13 -4.46 26.55
CA VAL A 137 8.92 -5.06 25.48
C VAL A 137 10.41 -4.70 25.55
N ARG A 138 10.83 -3.88 26.48
CA ARG A 138 12.22 -3.42 26.60
C ARG A 138 13.19 -4.60 26.73
N GLY A 139 14.17 -4.66 25.81
CA GLY A 139 15.15 -5.76 25.72
C GLY A 139 14.57 -7.10 25.31
N ARG A 140 13.26 -7.22 25.05
CA ARG A 140 12.56 -8.44 24.66
C ARG A 140 12.51 -8.58 23.14
N SER A 141 12.35 -9.81 22.67
CA SER A 141 12.19 -10.11 21.24
C SER A 141 10.77 -9.77 20.79
N VAL A 142 10.67 -8.93 19.78
CA VAL A 142 9.41 -8.51 19.15
C VAL A 142 9.47 -8.76 17.66
N VAL A 143 8.44 -9.38 17.11
CA VAL A 143 8.29 -9.57 15.67
C VAL A 143 7.22 -8.62 15.15
N ILE A 144 7.57 -7.81 14.12
CA ILE A 144 6.61 -7.05 13.35
C ILE A 144 6.56 -7.64 11.95
N ALA A 145 5.41 -8.22 11.59
CA ALA A 145 5.21 -8.88 10.31
C ALA A 145 4.44 -7.96 9.34
N PHE A 146 4.87 -7.99 8.07
CA PHE A 146 4.23 -7.31 6.94
C PHE A 146 3.71 -8.37 5.95
N PRO A 147 2.70 -9.17 6.34
CA PRO A 147 2.30 -10.38 5.62
C PRO A 147 1.69 -10.10 4.25
N VAL A 148 1.22 -8.89 4.05
CA VAL A 148 0.72 -8.37 2.79
C VAL A 148 1.31 -7.01 2.57
N GLY A 149 1.54 -6.68 1.33
CA GLY A 149 2.01 -5.36 0.97
C GLY A 149 2.87 -5.37 -0.27
N THR A 150 2.66 -4.34 -1.06
CA THR A 150 3.51 -4.00 -2.20
C THR A 150 4.68 -3.15 -1.72
N LEU A 151 5.55 -2.76 -2.63
CA LEU A 151 6.64 -1.82 -2.35
C LEU A 151 6.14 -0.56 -1.60
N GLY A 152 5.02 0.02 -2.06
CA GLY A 152 4.45 1.23 -1.45
C GLY A 152 3.99 1.00 -0.02
N ASP A 153 3.26 -0.09 0.23
CA ASP A 153 2.74 -0.42 1.54
C ASP A 153 3.86 -0.60 2.57
N ILE A 154 4.90 -1.37 2.21
CA ILE A 154 6.02 -1.63 3.11
C ILE A 154 6.82 -0.36 3.39
N LEU A 155 7.14 0.46 2.37
CA LEU A 155 7.84 1.72 2.58
C LEU A 155 7.01 2.72 3.41
N ALA A 156 5.68 2.66 3.30
CA ALA A 156 4.78 3.47 4.11
C ALA A 156 4.75 3.05 5.58
N TRP A 157 4.78 1.75 5.88
CA TRP A 157 4.62 1.22 7.24
C TRP A 157 5.93 1.08 8.02
N PHE A 158 7.02 0.79 7.33
CA PHE A 158 8.30 0.45 7.95
C PHE A 158 8.84 1.53 8.92
N PRO A 159 8.74 2.85 8.65
CA PRO A 159 9.19 3.88 9.60
C PRO A 159 8.54 3.78 10.98
N TYR A 160 7.30 3.31 11.05
CA TYR A 160 6.61 3.13 12.33
C TYR A 160 7.10 1.90 13.10
N ALA A 161 7.53 0.84 12.40
CA ALA A 161 8.22 -0.29 13.03
C ALA A 161 9.58 0.15 13.62
N VAL A 162 10.33 0.97 12.89
CA VAL A 162 11.58 1.58 13.39
C VAL A 162 11.30 2.40 14.64
N ARG A 163 10.30 3.29 14.59
CA ARG A 163 9.90 4.13 15.72
C ARG A 163 9.47 3.30 16.92
N PHE A 164 8.74 2.21 16.71
CA PHE A 164 8.37 1.27 17.77
C PHE A 164 9.62 0.70 18.45
N GLY A 165 10.59 0.21 17.67
CA GLY A 165 11.85 -0.31 18.21
C GLY A 165 12.62 0.74 19.04
N GLN A 166 12.68 1.97 18.54
CA GLN A 166 13.36 3.09 19.22
C GLN A 166 12.67 3.50 20.52
N VAL A 167 11.34 3.68 20.49
CA VAL A 167 10.56 4.13 21.65
C VAL A 167 10.58 3.09 22.76
N HIS A 168 10.48 1.82 22.41
CA HIS A 168 10.33 0.73 23.37
C HIS A 168 11.65 0.01 23.72
N GLY A 169 12.73 0.22 22.94
CA GLY A 169 14.03 -0.43 23.19
C GLY A 169 13.97 -1.95 23.11
N CYS A 170 13.18 -2.52 22.21
CA CYS A 170 13.04 -3.96 22.01
C CYS A 170 14.07 -4.52 21.02
N LYS A 171 14.26 -5.84 21.01
CA LYS A 171 14.99 -6.56 19.96
C LYS A 171 14.01 -6.81 18.82
N LEU A 172 14.09 -5.98 17.77
CA LEU A 172 13.12 -5.96 16.71
C LEU A 172 13.52 -6.88 15.55
N THR A 173 12.61 -7.77 15.17
CA THR A 173 12.66 -8.55 13.93
C THR A 173 11.52 -8.07 13.01
N CYS A 174 11.85 -7.68 11.78
CA CYS A 174 10.88 -7.32 10.75
C CYS A 174 10.78 -8.42 9.69
N ALA A 175 9.61 -9.03 9.55
CA ALA A 175 9.33 -10.06 8.54
C ALA A 175 8.61 -9.43 7.35
N LEU A 176 9.28 -9.35 6.18
CA LEU A 176 8.77 -8.68 4.99
C LEU A 176 9.31 -9.31 3.69
N SER A 177 8.88 -8.78 2.54
CA SER A 177 9.28 -9.30 1.22
C SER A 177 10.80 -9.23 1.02
N GLY A 178 11.40 -10.35 0.61
CA GLY A 178 12.83 -10.44 0.27
C GLY A 178 13.29 -9.47 -0.80
N LEU A 179 12.39 -8.99 -1.68
CA LEU A 179 12.69 -7.97 -2.68
C LEU A 179 12.94 -6.58 -2.07
N ILE A 180 12.39 -6.31 -0.89
CA ILE A 180 12.45 -4.99 -0.24
C ILE A 180 13.52 -4.93 0.84
N ILE A 181 13.86 -6.06 1.45
CA ILE A 181 14.91 -6.13 2.48
C ILE A 181 16.21 -5.42 2.06
N PRO A 182 16.74 -5.58 0.83
CA PRO A 182 17.97 -4.89 0.42
C PRO A 182 17.89 -3.36 0.47
N LEU A 183 16.71 -2.76 0.33
CA LEU A 183 16.54 -1.30 0.43
C LEU A 183 16.76 -0.77 1.84
N LEU A 184 16.50 -1.59 2.86
CA LEU A 184 16.38 -1.14 4.25
C LEU A 184 17.56 -1.62 5.12
N ARG A 185 18.08 -2.81 4.85
CA ARG A 185 19.03 -3.50 5.72
C ARG A 185 20.27 -2.68 6.07
N GLU A 186 20.83 -1.99 5.11
CA GLU A 186 22.07 -1.20 5.30
C GLU A 186 21.85 0.01 6.23
N ALA A 187 20.68 0.62 6.14
CA ALA A 187 20.33 1.79 6.95
C ALA A 187 19.90 1.45 8.39
N TYR A 188 19.54 0.18 8.65
CA TYR A 188 18.98 -0.25 9.93
C TYR A 188 19.66 -1.54 10.45
N PRO A 189 20.94 -1.49 10.78
CA PRO A 189 21.74 -2.67 11.18
C PRO A 189 21.26 -3.32 12.48
N ASP A 190 20.57 -2.58 13.35
CA ASP A 190 20.04 -3.07 14.62
C ASP A 190 18.71 -3.84 14.49
N ILE A 191 18.11 -3.85 13.29
CA ILE A 191 16.87 -4.57 13.00
C ILE A 191 17.21 -5.87 12.29
N GLU A 192 16.69 -6.97 12.81
CA GLU A 192 16.77 -8.26 12.13
C GLU A 192 15.72 -8.32 11.02
N PHE A 193 16.16 -8.47 9.77
CA PHE A 193 15.29 -8.61 8.61
C PHE A 193 15.22 -10.07 8.18
N VAL A 194 14.00 -10.60 8.07
CA VAL A 194 13.74 -11.96 7.60
C VAL A 194 12.62 -11.95 6.55
N THR A 195 12.63 -12.96 5.68
CA THR A 195 11.47 -13.24 4.84
C THR A 195 10.38 -13.96 5.64
N HIS A 196 9.17 -14.09 5.07
CA HIS A 196 8.10 -14.84 5.71
C HIS A 196 8.41 -16.35 5.81
N GLU A 197 9.17 -16.87 4.86
CA GLU A 197 9.66 -18.22 4.85
C GLU A 197 10.66 -18.45 5.99
N GLU A 198 11.68 -17.56 6.11
CA GLU A 198 12.67 -17.61 7.18
C GLU A 198 12.04 -17.45 8.58
N LEU A 199 11.04 -16.55 8.71
CA LEU A 199 10.28 -16.37 9.95
C LEU A 199 9.70 -17.70 10.40
N LYS A 200 9.02 -18.42 9.49
CA LYS A 200 8.36 -19.69 9.74
C LYS A 200 9.37 -20.83 9.99
N GLU A 201 10.42 -20.93 9.16
CA GLU A 201 11.44 -21.99 9.27
C GLU A 201 12.22 -21.88 10.59
N ARG A 202 12.55 -20.67 11.00
CA ARG A 202 13.26 -20.39 12.25
C ARG A 202 12.34 -20.30 13.46
N LYS A 203 11.03 -20.36 13.27
CA LYS A 203 9.99 -20.30 14.32
C LYS A 203 10.17 -19.10 15.25
N LEU A 204 10.48 -17.95 14.69
CA LEU A 204 10.82 -16.77 15.49
C LEU A 204 9.63 -16.27 16.32
N GLU A 205 8.40 -16.44 15.84
CA GLU A 205 7.18 -16.15 16.57
C GLU A 205 6.97 -17.07 17.79
N GLU A 206 7.54 -18.29 17.79
CA GLU A 206 7.50 -19.22 18.93
C GLU A 206 8.43 -18.80 20.08
N ALA A 207 9.37 -17.90 19.83
CA ALA A 207 10.28 -17.33 20.82
C ALA A 207 9.97 -15.87 21.17
N ALA A 208 9.10 -15.20 20.39
CA ALA A 208 8.79 -13.79 20.56
C ALA A 208 7.95 -13.55 21.82
N TYR A 209 8.27 -12.45 22.54
CA TYR A 209 7.45 -11.97 23.64
C TYR A 209 6.17 -11.29 23.12
N ALA A 210 6.28 -10.57 21.99
CA ALA A 210 5.15 -9.92 21.32
C ALA A 210 5.29 -10.02 19.80
N THR A 211 4.16 -10.09 19.11
CA THR A 211 4.09 -10.08 17.64
C THR A 211 2.97 -9.14 17.19
N TYR A 212 3.26 -8.31 16.20
CA TYR A 212 2.29 -7.40 15.57
C TYR A 212 2.26 -7.63 14.06
N CYS A 213 1.09 -7.37 13.43
CA CYS A 213 0.93 -7.43 12.00
C CYS A 213 0.52 -6.08 11.43
N LEU A 214 1.25 -5.61 10.42
CA LEU A 214 0.89 -4.43 9.64
C LEU A 214 0.25 -4.87 8.32
N GLY A 215 -0.93 -4.35 8.01
CA GLY A 215 -1.68 -4.77 6.82
C GLY A 215 -2.90 -3.92 6.56
N LEU A 216 -3.61 -4.26 5.47
CA LEU A 216 -4.86 -3.63 5.05
C LEU A 216 -6.04 -4.49 5.48
N PHE A 217 -6.73 -4.08 6.52
CA PHE A 217 -7.81 -4.86 7.13
C PHE A 217 -9.18 -4.30 6.71
N PHE A 218 -9.60 -4.58 5.47
CA PHE A 218 -10.83 -4.04 4.86
C PHE A 218 -12.11 -4.39 5.60
N ASP A 219 -12.17 -5.58 6.20
CA ASP A 219 -13.38 -6.15 6.80
C ASP A 219 -13.30 -6.17 8.34
N ASP A 220 -12.41 -5.38 8.93
CA ASP A 220 -12.20 -5.32 10.39
C ASP A 220 -13.22 -4.41 11.09
N THR A 221 -14.50 -4.73 10.95
CA THR A 221 -15.61 -3.94 11.51
C THR A 221 -15.63 -3.89 13.05
N ALA A 222 -14.98 -4.85 13.71
CA ALA A 222 -14.86 -4.91 15.16
C ALA A 222 -13.56 -4.28 15.70
N ASN A 223 -12.76 -3.69 14.82
CA ASN A 223 -11.45 -3.13 15.19
C ASN A 223 -10.58 -4.13 15.97
N ILE A 224 -10.43 -5.33 15.42
CA ILE A 224 -9.62 -6.41 15.99
C ILE A 224 -8.15 -6.21 15.65
N TRP A 225 -7.84 -5.85 14.39
CA TRP A 225 -6.49 -5.76 13.86
C TRP A 225 -5.95 -4.33 13.78
N GLN A 226 -6.84 -3.35 13.69
CA GLN A 226 -6.53 -1.92 13.61
C GLN A 226 -7.47 -1.14 14.52
N PRO A 227 -7.00 -0.12 15.25
CA PRO A 227 -7.86 0.67 16.14
C PRO A 227 -8.86 1.54 15.38
N THR A 228 -8.56 1.87 14.12
CA THR A 228 -9.43 2.58 13.20
C THR A 228 -9.20 2.10 11.77
N ASP A 229 -10.22 2.21 10.92
CA ASP A 229 -10.11 1.82 9.51
C ASP A 229 -9.05 2.66 8.79
N PHE A 230 -8.08 2.00 8.15
CA PHE A 230 -6.98 2.64 7.43
C PHE A 230 -7.47 3.62 6.34
N ARG A 231 -8.65 3.39 5.78
CA ARG A 231 -9.25 4.27 4.76
C ARG A 231 -9.55 5.68 5.26
N HIS A 232 -9.71 5.85 6.57
CA HIS A 232 -9.95 7.16 7.21
C HIS A 232 -8.67 7.89 7.62
N VAL A 233 -7.62 7.14 7.96
CA VAL A 233 -6.37 7.73 8.51
C VAL A 233 -5.20 7.71 7.54
N GLY A 234 -5.32 6.95 6.47
CA GLY A 234 -4.28 6.81 5.43
C GLY A 234 -3.43 5.56 5.59
N LEU A 235 -2.83 5.14 4.46
CA LEU A 235 -2.06 3.92 4.35
C LEU A 235 -0.90 3.87 5.35
N HIS A 236 -0.15 4.94 5.48
CA HIS A 236 1.04 4.98 6.33
C HIS A 236 0.69 5.14 7.80
N ARG A 237 -0.18 6.09 8.16
CA ARG A 237 -0.51 6.42 9.55
C ARG A 237 -1.18 5.27 10.30
N THR A 238 -1.88 4.38 9.57
CA THR A 238 -2.50 3.19 10.18
C THR A 238 -1.48 2.32 10.91
N ALA A 239 -0.22 2.24 10.40
CA ALA A 239 0.85 1.50 11.07
C ALA A 239 1.22 2.13 12.42
N GLY A 240 1.25 3.45 12.51
CA GLY A 240 1.45 4.17 13.77
C GLY A 240 0.37 3.84 14.80
N TYR A 241 -0.89 3.83 14.38
CA TYR A 241 -2.01 3.46 15.26
C TYR A 241 -2.00 1.99 15.66
N ILE A 242 -1.66 1.07 14.73
CA ILE A 242 -1.55 -0.37 15.05
C ILE A 242 -0.42 -0.62 16.07
N LEU A 243 0.68 0.10 15.96
CA LEU A 243 1.84 -0.05 16.85
C LEU A 243 1.80 0.86 18.09
N GLY A 244 0.80 1.73 18.22
CA GLY A 244 0.69 2.65 19.36
C GLY A 244 1.82 3.67 19.43
N VAL A 245 2.38 4.09 18.29
CA VAL A 245 3.44 5.10 18.20
C VAL A 245 2.94 6.36 17.47
N ASP A 246 3.68 7.45 17.60
CA ASP A 246 3.37 8.72 16.91
C ASP A 246 3.13 8.48 15.41
N PRO A 247 1.95 8.85 14.88
CA PRO A 247 1.58 8.67 13.49
C PRO A 247 2.18 9.75 12.56
N THR A 248 3.03 10.64 13.03
CA THR A 248 3.71 11.64 12.19
C THR A 248 4.52 10.94 11.10
N GLU A 249 4.31 11.41 9.88
CA GLU A 249 4.93 10.82 8.69
C GLU A 249 6.44 11.10 8.64
N GLU A 250 7.18 10.06 8.29
CA GLU A 250 8.62 10.12 8.11
C GLU A 250 9.05 9.11 7.03
N PRO A 251 9.82 9.53 6.01
CA PRO A 251 10.33 8.58 5.02
C PRO A 251 11.41 7.68 5.60
N PRO A 252 11.43 6.39 5.23
CA PRO A 252 12.53 5.51 5.60
C PRO A 252 13.83 5.98 4.97
N THR A 253 14.94 5.67 5.62
CA THR A 253 16.27 5.90 5.06
C THR A 253 16.65 4.73 4.13
N VAL A 254 17.19 5.06 2.96
CA VAL A 254 17.75 4.09 2.01
C VAL A 254 19.22 4.45 1.75
N VAL A 255 20.12 3.50 1.96
CA VAL A 255 21.55 3.66 1.69
C VAL A 255 21.87 2.95 0.37
N LEU A 256 22.58 3.64 -0.52
CA LEU A 256 23.03 3.10 -1.79
C LEU A 256 24.52 2.80 -1.73
N ALA A 257 24.90 1.55 -1.96
CA ALA A 257 26.31 1.15 -2.11
C ALA A 257 26.93 1.75 -3.38
N ASP A 258 26.18 1.80 -4.48
CA ASP A 258 26.51 2.53 -5.71
C ASP A 258 25.66 3.81 -5.76
N ASP A 259 26.26 4.93 -5.45
CA ASP A 259 25.65 6.26 -5.49
C ASP A 259 26.07 7.07 -6.73
N SER A 260 26.58 6.43 -7.75
CA SER A 260 26.99 7.11 -8.99
C SER A 260 25.78 7.66 -9.74
N ARG A 261 25.92 8.89 -10.28
CA ARG A 261 24.87 9.53 -11.08
C ARG A 261 24.68 8.78 -12.40
N PRO A 262 23.46 8.27 -12.75
CA PRO A 262 23.26 7.49 -13.97
C PRO A 262 23.42 8.27 -15.28
N LEU A 263 23.12 9.57 -15.28
CA LEU A 263 23.21 10.47 -16.43
C LEU A 263 23.87 11.78 -16.02
N ALA A 264 24.77 12.30 -16.85
CA ALA A 264 25.40 13.60 -16.63
C ALA A 264 24.38 14.76 -16.78
N GLU A 265 23.49 14.64 -17.75
CA GLU A 265 22.47 15.63 -18.04
C GLU A 265 21.37 15.62 -16.99
N PRO A 266 20.69 16.73 -16.76
CA PRO A 266 19.51 16.79 -15.90
C PRO A 266 18.39 15.92 -16.43
N TYR A 267 17.76 15.15 -15.55
CA TYR A 267 16.68 14.27 -15.93
C TYR A 267 15.56 14.20 -14.87
N VAL A 268 14.40 13.80 -15.34
CA VAL A 268 13.21 13.55 -14.54
C VAL A 268 12.83 12.08 -14.70
N CYS A 269 12.59 11.40 -13.59
CA CYS A 269 12.04 10.05 -13.61
C CYS A 269 10.52 10.09 -13.71
N ILE A 270 9.95 9.25 -14.57
CA ILE A 270 8.51 9.05 -14.65
C ILE A 270 8.11 7.59 -14.41
N ALA A 271 6.91 7.38 -13.86
CA ALA A 271 6.25 6.09 -13.82
C ALA A 271 4.77 6.25 -14.19
N ALA A 272 4.42 5.63 -15.32
CA ALA A 272 3.09 5.76 -15.93
C ALA A 272 2.18 4.56 -15.65
N GLN A 273 2.68 3.53 -14.97
CA GLN A 273 1.98 2.26 -14.74
C GLN A 273 1.64 2.01 -13.27
N SER A 274 0.59 1.22 -13.06
CA SER A 274 0.17 0.77 -11.73
C SER A 274 -0.57 -0.56 -11.81
N SER A 275 -0.97 -1.11 -10.66
CA SER A 275 -1.64 -2.40 -10.55
C SER A 275 -3.07 -2.44 -11.09
N THR A 276 -3.72 -1.31 -11.31
CA THR A 276 -5.09 -1.20 -11.84
C THR A 276 -5.22 0.06 -12.70
N GLN A 277 -6.04 -0.01 -13.76
CA GLN A 277 -6.31 1.11 -14.65
C GLN A 277 -6.90 2.34 -13.92
N ALA A 278 -7.60 2.12 -12.83
CA ALA A 278 -8.14 3.21 -12.00
C ALA A 278 -7.06 4.15 -11.45
N LYS A 279 -5.82 3.67 -11.27
CA LYS A 279 -4.67 4.47 -10.83
C LYS A 279 -3.96 5.21 -11.97
N TYR A 280 -4.11 4.76 -13.22
CA TYR A 280 -3.45 5.36 -14.37
C TYR A 280 -3.95 6.78 -14.61
N TRP A 281 -3.08 7.61 -15.14
CA TRP A 281 -3.51 8.89 -15.70
C TRP A 281 -4.16 8.65 -17.07
N ASN A 282 -5.49 8.55 -17.08
CA ASN A 282 -6.28 8.13 -18.22
C ASN A 282 -6.50 9.24 -19.29
N ASN A 283 -5.81 10.38 -19.18
CA ASN A 283 -5.85 11.41 -20.21
C ASN A 283 -5.03 10.95 -21.43
N PRO A 284 -5.65 10.85 -22.64
CA PRO A 284 -5.01 10.23 -23.79
C PRO A 284 -3.80 11.01 -24.35
N GLN A 285 -3.67 12.30 -24.04
CA GLN A 285 -2.59 13.16 -24.49
C GLN A 285 -1.67 13.59 -23.33
N GLY A 286 -2.06 13.32 -22.12
CA GLY A 286 -1.43 13.86 -20.91
C GLY A 286 0.07 13.61 -20.86
N TRP A 287 0.46 12.37 -20.88
CA TRP A 287 1.87 11.99 -20.82
C TRP A 287 2.70 12.53 -21.98
N ARG A 288 2.17 12.47 -23.21
CA ARG A 288 2.89 12.97 -24.39
C ARG A 288 3.20 14.47 -24.27
N GLN A 289 2.25 15.25 -23.81
CA GLN A 289 2.42 16.71 -23.63
C GLN A 289 3.38 17.03 -22.48
N VAL A 290 3.33 16.30 -21.38
CA VAL A 290 4.26 16.48 -20.26
C VAL A 290 5.70 16.10 -20.66
N VAL A 291 5.88 15.00 -21.36
CA VAL A 291 7.22 14.59 -21.85
C VAL A 291 7.78 15.63 -22.82
N ALA A 292 6.97 16.12 -23.79
CA ALA A 292 7.39 17.18 -24.71
C ALA A 292 7.81 18.44 -23.96
N PHE A 293 6.99 18.91 -23.01
CA PHE A 293 7.28 20.07 -22.19
C PHE A 293 8.61 19.98 -21.44
N LEU A 294 8.91 18.80 -20.84
CA LEU A 294 10.16 18.59 -20.11
C LEU A 294 11.36 18.59 -21.05
N LYS A 295 11.24 17.94 -22.22
CA LYS A 295 12.31 17.91 -23.24
C LYS A 295 12.62 19.30 -23.81
N GLU A 296 11.59 20.13 -24.06
CA GLU A 296 11.75 21.53 -24.46
C GLU A 296 12.53 22.36 -23.43
N ARG A 297 12.58 21.92 -22.18
CA ARG A 297 13.37 22.54 -21.10
C ARG A 297 14.72 21.88 -20.85
N GLY A 298 15.15 20.99 -21.74
CA GLY A 298 16.46 20.33 -21.67
C GLY A 298 16.55 19.21 -20.63
N TYR A 299 15.42 18.67 -20.19
CA TYR A 299 15.41 17.48 -19.35
C TYR A 299 15.38 16.20 -20.21
N ARG A 300 16.17 15.24 -19.83
CA ARG A 300 15.91 13.86 -20.23
C ARG A 300 14.74 13.32 -19.42
N VAL A 301 13.86 12.55 -20.05
CA VAL A 301 12.69 11.97 -19.39
C VAL A 301 12.82 10.47 -19.39
N VAL A 302 12.98 9.89 -18.21
CA VAL A 302 13.34 8.48 -18.04
C VAL A 302 12.16 7.72 -17.39
N CYS A 303 11.62 6.74 -18.11
CA CYS A 303 10.57 5.87 -17.59
C CYS A 303 11.18 4.69 -16.84
N ILE A 304 10.89 4.59 -15.54
CA ILE A 304 11.42 3.56 -14.63
C ILE A 304 10.38 2.54 -14.18
N ASP A 305 9.28 2.39 -14.89
CA ASP A 305 8.27 1.36 -14.66
C ASP A 305 8.88 -0.06 -14.70
N GLN A 306 8.16 -1.04 -14.18
CA GLN A 306 8.62 -2.42 -14.20
C GLN A 306 8.56 -3.02 -15.61
N LYS A 307 7.57 -2.61 -16.42
CA LYS A 307 7.35 -3.20 -17.76
C LYS A 307 7.22 -2.10 -18.81
N PRO A 308 7.67 -2.32 -20.05
CA PRO A 308 7.46 -1.36 -21.12
C PRO A 308 5.98 -1.29 -21.55
N VAL A 309 5.24 -2.38 -21.33
CA VAL A 309 3.81 -2.49 -21.64
C VAL A 309 3.08 -3.18 -20.50
N HIS A 310 1.94 -2.64 -20.07
CA HIS A 310 1.12 -3.24 -19.03
C HIS A 310 -0.37 -3.02 -19.30
N GLY A 311 -1.19 -4.05 -19.10
CA GLY A 311 -2.63 -4.00 -19.33
C GLY A 311 -3.29 -5.36 -19.31
N THR A 312 -4.55 -5.40 -19.74
CA THR A 312 -5.32 -6.64 -19.90
C THR A 312 -6.39 -6.48 -20.98
N GLY A 313 -6.78 -7.56 -21.60
CA GLY A 313 -7.82 -7.59 -22.63
C GLY A 313 -7.56 -6.60 -23.78
N LEU A 314 -8.42 -5.62 -23.96
CA LEU A 314 -8.29 -4.57 -24.97
C LEU A 314 -7.61 -3.30 -24.46
N VAL A 315 -7.26 -3.24 -23.18
CA VAL A 315 -6.67 -2.05 -22.54
C VAL A 315 -5.20 -2.29 -22.24
N TRP A 316 -4.33 -1.66 -23.02
CA TRP A 316 -2.88 -1.76 -22.91
C TRP A 316 -2.25 -0.38 -22.80
N ASN A 317 -1.33 -0.24 -21.88
CA ASN A 317 -0.60 1.00 -21.60
C ASN A 317 0.88 0.76 -21.93
N HIS A 318 1.43 1.67 -22.72
CA HIS A 318 2.84 1.71 -23.08
C HIS A 318 3.57 2.79 -22.31
N ILE A 319 4.89 2.74 -22.26
CA ILE A 319 5.67 3.88 -21.78
C ILE A 319 5.34 5.11 -22.63
N PRO A 320 5.34 6.31 -22.04
CA PRO A 320 5.01 7.54 -22.76
C PRO A 320 5.94 7.80 -23.92
N TYR A 321 5.36 8.17 -25.07
CA TYR A 321 6.14 8.50 -26.27
C TYR A 321 7.14 9.63 -25.99
N GLY A 322 8.39 9.41 -26.38
CA GLY A 322 9.50 10.33 -26.17
C GLY A 322 10.23 10.19 -24.85
N ALA A 323 9.75 9.35 -23.93
CA ALA A 323 10.49 8.95 -22.74
C ALA A 323 11.53 7.87 -23.08
N GLU A 324 12.63 7.87 -22.34
CA GLU A 324 13.68 6.86 -22.44
C GLU A 324 13.27 5.62 -21.62
N ASP A 325 13.45 4.45 -22.23
CA ASP A 325 13.08 3.19 -21.62
C ASP A 325 14.16 2.69 -20.65
N GLN A 326 13.88 2.77 -19.35
CA GLN A 326 14.63 2.14 -18.28
C GLN A 326 13.75 1.15 -17.49
N THR A 327 12.77 0.57 -18.16
CA THR A 327 11.91 -0.48 -17.60
C THR A 327 12.68 -1.80 -17.47
N GLY A 328 12.01 -2.84 -17.04
CA GLY A 328 12.55 -4.20 -16.90
C GLY A 328 12.57 -4.67 -15.45
N ASP A 329 13.00 -5.90 -15.27
CA ASP A 329 13.18 -6.51 -13.95
C ASP A 329 14.53 -6.09 -13.36
N ARG A 330 14.58 -4.88 -12.80
CA ARG A 330 15.77 -4.27 -12.22
C ARG A 330 15.70 -4.26 -10.71
N PRO A 331 16.84 -4.41 -10.00
CA PRO A 331 16.87 -4.28 -8.55
C PRO A 331 16.26 -2.95 -8.09
N LEU A 332 15.55 -2.95 -6.97
CA LEU A 332 14.96 -1.73 -6.41
C LEU A 332 16.02 -0.69 -6.01
N LEU A 333 17.22 -1.13 -5.61
CA LEU A 333 18.36 -0.23 -5.33
C LEU A 333 18.81 0.52 -6.59
N GLU A 334 18.77 -0.11 -7.76
CA GLU A 334 19.07 0.59 -9.03
C GLU A 334 18.00 1.66 -9.32
N ARG A 335 16.71 1.35 -9.12
CA ARG A 335 15.64 2.35 -9.25
C ARG A 335 15.77 3.49 -8.24
N ALA A 336 16.15 3.16 -7.01
CA ALA A 336 16.44 4.14 -5.97
C ALA A 336 17.60 5.08 -6.39
N ARG A 337 18.65 4.53 -7.03
CA ARG A 337 19.74 5.31 -7.58
C ARG A 337 19.29 6.27 -8.69
N TRP A 338 18.47 5.80 -9.64
CA TRP A 338 17.86 6.67 -10.65
C TRP A 338 17.06 7.81 -10.00
N LEU A 339 16.25 7.49 -8.98
CA LEU A 339 15.44 8.48 -8.27
C LEU A 339 16.31 9.49 -7.52
N LYS A 340 17.33 9.04 -6.79
CA LYS A 340 18.18 9.91 -5.97
C LYS A 340 18.79 11.08 -6.74
N HIS A 341 19.12 10.88 -7.99
CA HIS A 341 19.78 11.86 -8.84
C HIS A 341 18.83 12.55 -9.84
N ALA A 342 17.53 12.22 -9.81
CA ALA A 342 16.52 12.90 -10.61
C ALA A 342 16.15 14.26 -10.02
N GLU A 343 15.85 15.23 -10.87
CA GLU A 343 15.36 16.54 -10.42
C GLU A 343 13.94 16.44 -9.82
N ALA A 344 13.15 15.49 -10.29
CA ALA A 344 11.84 15.15 -9.75
C ALA A 344 11.41 13.74 -10.21
N PHE A 345 10.41 13.21 -9.51
CA PHE A 345 9.62 12.08 -9.95
C PHE A 345 8.22 12.54 -10.31
N ILE A 346 7.70 12.12 -11.47
CA ILE A 346 6.32 12.37 -11.89
C ILE A 346 5.64 11.02 -12.07
N GLY A 347 4.59 10.78 -11.33
CA GLY A 347 3.94 9.47 -11.39
C GLY A 347 2.57 9.42 -10.74
N LEU A 348 2.17 8.19 -10.45
CA LEU A 348 0.86 7.82 -9.96
C LEU A 348 0.92 7.48 -8.46
N SER A 349 -0.23 7.29 -7.84
CA SER A 349 -0.35 6.65 -6.51
C SER A 349 0.12 5.18 -6.58
N SER A 350 1.43 4.96 -6.53
CA SER A 350 2.07 3.65 -6.75
C SER A 350 3.33 3.47 -5.92
N GLY A 351 3.87 2.25 -5.88
CA GLY A 351 5.08 1.93 -5.11
C GLY A 351 6.30 2.75 -5.48
N LEU A 352 6.45 3.16 -6.76
CA LEU A 352 7.58 3.99 -7.18
C LEU A 352 7.49 5.43 -6.66
N ALA A 353 6.27 5.95 -6.44
CA ALA A 353 6.10 7.25 -5.77
C ALA A 353 6.57 7.18 -4.30
N TRP A 354 6.27 6.07 -3.61
CA TRP A 354 6.78 5.84 -2.25
C TRP A 354 8.30 5.66 -2.21
N LEU A 355 8.88 5.02 -3.22
CA LEU A 355 10.34 4.91 -3.33
C LEU A 355 10.98 6.27 -3.59
N ALA A 356 10.38 7.11 -4.44
CA ALA A 356 10.84 8.48 -4.67
C ALA A 356 10.76 9.33 -3.39
N TRP A 357 9.67 9.18 -2.61
CA TRP A 357 9.56 9.81 -1.30
C TRP A 357 10.64 9.34 -0.32
N ALA A 358 10.92 8.03 -0.26
CA ALA A 358 12.02 7.49 0.53
C ALA A 358 13.39 8.04 0.12
N MET A 359 13.58 8.27 -1.18
CA MET A 359 14.79 8.91 -1.73
C MET A 359 14.80 10.44 -1.59
N ARG A 360 13.77 11.04 -0.97
CA ARG A 360 13.63 12.48 -0.74
C ARG A 360 13.63 13.33 -2.01
N VAL A 361 13.14 12.76 -3.10
CA VAL A 361 12.99 13.44 -4.40
C VAL A 361 11.64 14.13 -4.43
N PRO A 362 11.51 15.36 -5.00
CA PRO A 362 10.22 15.98 -5.21
C PRO A 362 9.29 15.10 -6.04
N VAL A 363 8.10 14.80 -5.51
CA VAL A 363 7.13 13.91 -6.16
C VAL A 363 5.94 14.70 -6.67
N VAL A 364 5.78 14.74 -7.99
CA VAL A 364 4.56 15.20 -8.66
C VAL A 364 3.63 14.00 -8.80
N MET A 365 2.55 13.98 -8.01
CA MET A 365 1.65 12.84 -7.92
C MET A 365 0.33 13.12 -8.61
N ILE A 366 0.03 12.39 -9.68
CA ILE A 366 -1.25 12.41 -10.38
C ILE A 366 -2.16 11.37 -9.73
N SER A 367 -3.20 11.80 -9.04
CA SER A 367 -4.05 10.94 -8.21
C SER A 367 -5.53 11.18 -8.47
N GLY A 368 -6.32 10.12 -8.43
CA GLY A 368 -7.78 10.16 -8.51
C GLY A 368 -8.40 8.95 -7.83
N PHE A 369 -7.67 7.84 -7.77
CA PHE A 369 -8.09 6.59 -7.15
C PHE A 369 -8.07 6.68 -5.62
N THR A 370 -7.05 7.29 -5.04
CA THR A 370 -6.84 7.47 -3.61
C THR A 370 -7.16 8.90 -3.17
N HIS A 371 -7.64 9.05 -1.93
CA HIS A 371 -7.73 10.35 -1.29
C HIS A 371 -6.32 10.83 -0.89
N PRO A 372 -6.02 12.14 -0.90
CA PRO A 372 -4.69 12.64 -0.54
C PRO A 372 -4.14 12.19 0.82
N THR A 373 -5.00 11.93 1.79
CA THR A 373 -4.59 11.42 3.10
C THR A 373 -4.04 10.00 3.07
N ASN A 374 -4.24 9.27 1.96
CA ASN A 374 -3.81 7.88 1.85
C ASN A 374 -2.30 7.74 1.67
N GLU A 375 -1.67 8.67 0.96
CA GLU A 375 -0.23 8.68 0.73
C GLU A 375 0.45 9.79 1.55
N PHE A 376 1.79 9.78 1.50
CA PHE A 376 2.62 10.84 2.05
C PHE A 376 2.26 12.22 1.51
N GLU A 377 2.57 13.25 2.27
CA GLU A 377 2.30 14.62 1.87
C GLU A 377 3.26 15.08 0.76
N THR A 378 2.71 15.70 -0.27
CA THR A 378 3.48 16.38 -1.31
C THR A 378 2.72 17.61 -1.78
N PRO A 379 3.40 18.79 -1.88
CA PRO A 379 2.78 20.03 -2.38
C PRO A 379 2.50 19.98 -3.88
N TYR A 380 2.95 18.93 -4.56
CA TYR A 380 2.84 18.75 -6.01
C TYR A 380 1.80 17.67 -6.38
N ARG A 381 0.79 17.46 -5.54
CA ARG A 381 -0.32 16.53 -5.82
C ARG A 381 -1.37 17.17 -6.70
N ILE A 382 -1.83 16.41 -7.70
CA ILE A 382 -2.90 16.81 -8.61
C ILE A 382 -4.10 15.87 -8.41
N VAL A 383 -5.22 16.42 -8.00
CA VAL A 383 -6.52 15.74 -7.86
C VAL A 383 -7.60 16.58 -8.52
N ASN A 384 -8.47 15.95 -9.30
CA ASN A 384 -9.64 16.64 -9.83
C ASN A 384 -10.82 16.52 -8.85
N TRP A 385 -11.04 17.56 -8.06
CA TRP A 385 -12.13 17.61 -7.08
C TRP A 385 -13.52 17.83 -7.70
N HIS A 386 -13.60 18.22 -8.98
CA HIS A 386 -14.84 18.41 -9.70
C HIS A 386 -15.37 17.14 -10.38
N ALA A 387 -14.63 16.05 -10.28
CA ALA A 387 -15.02 14.74 -10.78
C ALA A 387 -15.09 13.72 -9.64
N CYS A 388 -15.68 12.56 -9.93
CA CYS A 388 -15.60 11.41 -9.03
C CYS A 388 -14.16 11.07 -8.70
N ASN A 389 -13.83 10.80 -7.42
CA ASN A 389 -12.48 10.46 -6.98
C ASN A 389 -12.49 9.63 -5.69
N SER A 390 -11.30 9.20 -5.24
CA SER A 390 -11.04 8.59 -3.92
C SER A 390 -11.80 7.28 -3.65
N CYS A 391 -12.07 6.47 -4.66
CA CYS A 391 -12.80 5.20 -4.49
C CYS A 391 -12.09 4.19 -3.59
N TRP A 392 -10.75 4.22 -3.50
CA TRP A 392 -9.98 3.39 -2.59
C TRP A 392 -10.31 3.65 -1.12
N ASN A 393 -10.54 4.90 -0.77
CA ASN A 393 -10.83 5.33 0.60
C ASN A 393 -12.34 5.34 0.92
N ASP A 394 -13.20 4.98 -0.04
CA ASP A 394 -14.63 4.90 0.19
C ASP A 394 -14.99 3.54 0.81
N VAL A 395 -15.37 3.53 2.08
CA VAL A 395 -15.72 2.31 2.84
C VAL A 395 -16.88 1.51 2.24
N ARG A 396 -17.69 2.16 1.37
CA ARG A 396 -18.80 1.49 0.67
C ARG A 396 -18.34 0.63 -0.49
N HIS A 397 -17.09 0.75 -0.92
CA HIS A 397 -16.52 0.03 -2.04
C HIS A 397 -15.29 -0.75 -1.62
N ARG A 398 -15.35 -2.07 -1.72
CA ARG A 398 -14.17 -2.90 -1.54
C ARG A 398 -13.40 -2.98 -2.85
N PHE A 399 -12.10 -2.71 -2.81
CA PHE A 399 -11.24 -2.84 -3.99
C PHE A 399 -11.13 -4.32 -4.40
N ASP A 400 -11.41 -4.59 -5.68
CA ASP A 400 -11.21 -5.92 -6.27
C ASP A 400 -9.85 -5.96 -7.01
N HIS A 401 -8.89 -6.63 -6.41
CA HIS A 401 -7.54 -6.81 -6.99
C HIS A 401 -7.53 -7.64 -8.29
N LYS A 402 -8.63 -8.37 -8.60
CA LYS A 402 -8.75 -9.19 -9.80
C LYS A 402 -9.34 -8.40 -10.97
N ASP A 403 -10.02 -7.31 -10.71
CA ASP A 403 -10.57 -6.43 -11.72
C ASP A 403 -9.59 -5.31 -12.04
N PHE A 404 -8.81 -5.49 -13.13
CA PHE A 404 -7.89 -4.46 -13.61
C PHE A 404 -8.60 -3.16 -13.99
N LEU A 405 -9.86 -3.25 -14.44
CA LEU A 405 -10.67 -2.11 -14.86
C LEU A 405 -11.62 -1.61 -13.77
N TRP A 406 -11.36 -1.97 -12.52
CA TRP A 406 -12.19 -1.61 -11.38
C TRP A 406 -12.51 -0.11 -11.31
N CYS A 407 -13.77 0.22 -11.42
CA CYS A 407 -14.32 1.56 -11.28
C CYS A 407 -15.72 1.46 -10.66
N PRO A 408 -15.87 1.39 -9.33
CA PRO A 408 -17.10 0.94 -8.68
C PRO A 408 -18.30 1.83 -8.93
N ARG A 409 -18.07 3.11 -9.25
CA ARG A 409 -19.16 4.07 -9.47
C ARG A 409 -19.55 4.24 -10.95
N HIS A 410 -18.63 3.98 -11.89
CA HIS A 410 -18.82 4.34 -13.30
C HIS A 410 -18.32 3.29 -14.29
N ALA A 411 -18.13 2.03 -13.86
CA ALA A 411 -17.76 0.95 -14.75
C ALA A 411 -18.72 0.86 -15.95
N GLY A 412 -18.17 0.71 -17.16
CA GLY A 412 -18.96 0.55 -18.40
C GLY A 412 -19.71 1.80 -18.85
N THR A 413 -19.48 2.97 -18.26
CA THR A 413 -20.09 4.23 -18.66
C THR A 413 -19.08 5.20 -19.27
N PRO A 414 -19.51 6.26 -19.99
CA PRO A 414 -18.61 7.30 -20.49
C PRO A 414 -17.82 8.05 -19.39
N ARG A 415 -18.24 7.90 -18.13
CA ARG A 415 -17.58 8.49 -16.97
C ARG A 415 -16.50 7.60 -16.34
N GLN A 416 -16.29 6.39 -16.85
CA GLN A 416 -15.29 5.48 -16.31
C GLN A 416 -13.91 6.14 -16.29
N PHE A 417 -13.23 6.07 -15.13
CA PHE A 417 -11.93 6.70 -14.85
C PHE A 417 -11.91 8.23 -15.03
N GLU A 418 -13.05 8.92 -14.98
CA GLU A 418 -13.08 10.40 -15.10
C GLU A 418 -12.19 11.10 -14.08
N CYS A 419 -11.99 10.49 -12.89
CA CYS A 419 -11.14 11.02 -11.82
C CYS A 419 -9.72 11.37 -12.28
N THR A 420 -9.14 10.60 -13.21
CA THR A 420 -7.82 10.86 -13.77
C THR A 420 -7.87 11.27 -15.24
N ARG A 421 -8.89 10.85 -15.99
CA ARG A 421 -9.05 11.24 -17.41
C ARG A 421 -9.23 12.73 -17.59
N LEU A 422 -9.92 13.40 -16.67
CA LEU A 422 -10.19 14.83 -16.72
C LEU A 422 -9.07 15.71 -16.12
N ILE A 423 -8.02 15.10 -15.55
CA ILE A 423 -6.81 15.85 -15.21
C ILE A 423 -6.10 16.18 -16.52
N THR A 424 -5.94 17.47 -16.80
CA THR A 424 -5.34 17.94 -18.05
C THR A 424 -3.81 17.98 -17.97
N ALA A 425 -3.13 17.91 -19.12
CA ALA A 425 -1.68 18.08 -19.17
C ALA A 425 -1.26 19.46 -18.65
N GLU A 426 -2.06 20.49 -18.90
CA GLU A 426 -1.82 21.85 -18.42
C GLU A 426 -1.78 21.91 -16.88
N GLN A 427 -2.72 21.25 -16.19
CA GLN A 427 -2.72 21.16 -14.72
C GLN A 427 -1.42 20.51 -14.21
N VAL A 428 -0.98 19.42 -14.85
CA VAL A 428 0.26 18.73 -14.48
C VAL A 428 1.47 19.61 -14.77
N ILE A 429 1.55 20.23 -15.95
CA ILE A 429 2.63 21.14 -16.34
C ILE A 429 2.72 22.35 -15.40
N ASN A 430 1.59 22.93 -15.02
CA ASN A 430 1.57 24.04 -14.09
C ASN A 430 2.03 23.63 -12.67
N THR A 431 1.79 22.40 -12.28
CA THR A 431 2.34 21.84 -11.04
C THR A 431 3.85 21.61 -11.15
N ILE A 432 4.31 21.05 -12.28
CA ILE A 432 5.75 20.85 -12.56
C ILE A 432 6.52 22.17 -12.53
N LYS A 433 5.97 23.24 -13.08
CA LYS A 433 6.58 24.59 -13.06
C LYS A 433 6.81 25.16 -11.66
N ARG A 434 6.15 24.60 -10.64
CA ARG A 434 6.35 24.99 -9.23
C ARG A 434 7.56 24.28 -8.58
N LEU A 435 8.13 23.27 -9.26
CA LEU A 435 9.31 22.59 -8.77
C LEU A 435 10.52 23.51 -8.76
N PRO A 436 11.32 23.54 -7.68
CA PRO A 436 12.61 24.26 -7.67
C PRO A 436 13.49 23.78 -8.83
N GLY A 437 14.16 24.71 -9.49
CA GLY A 437 15.05 24.41 -10.63
C GLY A 437 14.34 24.19 -11.98
N VAL A 438 13.06 23.79 -12.01
CA VAL A 438 12.29 23.67 -13.27
C VAL A 438 11.72 25.03 -13.67
N ALA A 439 11.25 25.82 -12.70
CA ALA A 439 10.70 27.15 -12.92
C ALA A 439 11.71 28.10 -13.57
N ASP A 440 13.00 27.97 -13.23
CA ASP A 440 14.06 28.89 -13.65
C ASP A 440 14.69 28.51 -15.00
N ARG A 441 14.38 27.34 -15.55
CA ARG A 441 14.88 26.91 -16.86
C ARG A 441 14.04 27.49 -17.99
N ALA A 442 14.68 28.37 -18.78
CA ALA A 442 14.11 28.83 -20.04
C ALA A 442 13.94 27.67 -21.04
N SER A 443 12.97 27.76 -21.93
CA SER A 443 12.84 26.82 -23.04
C SER A 443 14.08 26.92 -23.95
N ILE A 444 14.55 25.81 -24.46
CA ILE A 444 15.74 25.74 -25.34
C ILE A 444 15.52 26.59 -26.61
N ASP A 445 14.27 26.72 -27.06
CA ASP A 445 13.90 27.45 -28.26
C ASP A 445 13.59 28.97 -28.02
N SER A 446 13.75 29.48 -26.80
CA SER A 446 13.62 30.93 -26.56
C SER A 446 14.82 31.64 -27.18
N PRO A 447 14.64 32.46 -28.22
CA PRO A 447 15.75 33.23 -28.77
C PRO A 447 16.27 34.15 -27.67
N THR A 448 17.53 33.98 -27.32
CA THR A 448 18.27 34.91 -26.48
C THR A 448 18.02 36.33 -27.04
N ALA A 449 17.29 37.14 -26.30
CA ALA A 449 17.13 38.56 -26.60
C ALA A 449 18.54 39.19 -26.63
N THR A 450 19.11 39.32 -27.80
CA THR A 450 20.36 40.03 -28.03
C THR A 450 20.10 41.48 -27.60
N ALA A 451 20.62 41.83 -26.42
CA ALA A 451 20.63 43.18 -25.94
C ALA A 451 21.51 44.01 -26.90
N THR A 452 20.87 44.64 -27.85
CA THR A 452 21.51 45.68 -28.68
C THR A 452 21.79 46.85 -27.77
N LYS A 453 23.02 46.94 -27.28
CA LYS A 453 23.56 48.20 -26.76
C LYS A 453 23.53 49.20 -27.93
N ARG A 454 22.59 50.15 -27.90
CA ARG A 454 22.71 51.36 -28.68
C ARG A 454 23.66 52.29 -27.93
N THR A 455 24.78 52.54 -28.53
CA THR A 455 25.71 53.65 -28.24
C THR A 455 25.04 54.99 -28.43
#